data_c8657a1a7a4bc94e665566c047618f4b
#
_entry.id   c8657a1a7a4bc94e665566c047618f4b
#
_cell.length_a   1.000
_cell.length_b   1.000
_cell.length_c   1.000
_cell.angle_alpha   90.00
_cell.angle_beta   90.00
_cell.angle_gamma   90.00
#
_symmetry.space_group_name_H-M   'P 1'
#
loop_
_entity.id
_entity.type
_entity.pdbx_description
1 polymer ?
#
loop_
_entity_poly.entity_id
_entity_poly.type
_entity_poly.pdbx_seq_one_letter_code
_entity_poly.pdbx_strand_id
1 'polypeptide(L)'
;MRTTQIAVISCLALSGLSGTAFAEDVFPTEPPLADSGWTVRYNELLVACYQGDMDACDRVVSDPGMISDTPIYDWAATCGGRLDRVTARRLSGQMFRNGIREGTCSYLSRQQ
;
A
#
# COMPACT_ATOMS: atom_id res chain seq x y z
N MET A 1 15.66 38.39 -12.01
CA MET A 1 15.33 38.12 -12.45
C MET A 1 15.26 36.97 -12.53
N ARG A 2 15.00 36.41 -12.71
CA ARG A 2 15.04 35.34 -12.93
C ARG A 2 15.25 34.47 -11.89
N THR A 3 15.70 34.66 -11.11
CA THR A 3 16.11 33.85 -10.03
C THR A 3 15.03 33.35 -9.17
N THR A 4 13.96 33.94 -9.19
CA THR A 4 12.94 33.56 -8.29
C THR A 4 12.44 32.17 -8.49
N GLN A 5 12.50 31.73 -9.67
CA GLN A 5 11.98 30.47 -9.87
C GLN A 5 12.66 29.42 -9.16
N ILE A 6 13.84 29.62 -8.87
CA ILE A 6 14.63 28.61 -8.24
C ILE A 6 14.14 28.26 -6.87
N ALA A 7 13.77 29.22 -6.13
CA ALA A 7 13.32 29.00 -4.79
C ALA A 7 12.07 28.16 -4.78
N VAL A 8 11.27 28.37 -5.73
CA VAL A 8 10.03 27.63 -5.79
C VAL A 8 10.28 26.16 -5.91
N ILE A 9 11.23 25.83 -6.68
CA ILE A 9 11.54 24.47 -6.90
C ILE A 9 11.92 23.76 -5.64
N SER A 10 12.68 24.42 -4.83
CA SER A 10 13.09 23.80 -3.60
C SER A 10 11.92 23.44 -2.73
N CYS A 11 10.96 24.27 -2.68
CA CYS A 11 9.82 24.01 -1.84
C CYS A 11 9.09 22.77 -2.29
N LEU A 12 9.02 22.59 -3.55
CA LEU A 12 8.34 21.41 -4.02
C LEU A 12 9.03 20.16 -3.59
N ALA A 13 10.29 20.14 -3.65
CA ALA A 13 11.04 18.97 -3.27
C ALA A 13 10.76 18.61 -1.84
N LEU A 14 10.71 19.59 -0.98
CA LEU A 14 10.46 19.30 0.40
C LEU A 14 9.09 18.73 0.65
N SER A 15 8.11 19.29 0.00
CA SER A 15 6.78 18.80 0.26
C SER A 15 6.62 17.36 -0.21
N GLY A 16 7.32 16.97 -1.22
CA GLY A 16 7.22 15.63 -1.70
C GLY A 16 7.78 14.61 -0.75
N LEU A 17 8.64 15.05 0.14
CA LEU A 17 9.24 14.12 1.07
C LEU A 17 8.48 13.94 2.33
N SER A 18 7.65 14.89 2.67
CA SER A 18 7.11 14.90 4.00
C SER A 18 6.00 13.89 4.16
N GLY A 19 6.24 12.91 4.94
CA GLY A 19 5.21 12.10 5.52
C GLY A 19 4.48 11.12 4.66
N THR A 20 4.79 11.00 3.41
CA THR A 20 4.09 10.01 2.62
C THR A 20 4.71 8.66 2.80
N ALA A 21 3.88 7.64 2.89
CA ALA A 21 4.35 6.28 2.99
C ALA A 21 4.70 5.71 1.63
N PHE A 22 4.12 6.24 0.57
CA PHE A 22 4.38 5.75 -0.78
C PHE A 22 5.32 6.71 -1.48
N ALA A 23 6.46 6.22 -1.91
CA ALA A 23 7.40 7.04 -2.64
C ALA A 23 6.84 7.38 -4.01
N GLU A 24 7.26 8.50 -4.56
CA GLU A 24 6.74 8.94 -5.83
C GLU A 24 7.03 7.99 -6.96
N ASP A 25 8.18 7.33 -6.88
CA ASP A 25 8.60 6.44 -7.95
C ASP A 25 8.27 4.97 -7.67
N VAL A 26 7.46 4.71 -6.67
CA VAL A 26 7.03 3.35 -6.38
C VAL A 26 5.68 3.12 -7.01
N PHE A 27 5.61 2.18 -7.89
CA PHE A 27 4.39 1.87 -8.61
C PHE A 27 3.89 0.50 -8.21
N PRO A 28 2.58 0.27 -8.29
CA PRO A 28 2.06 -1.04 -7.97
C PRO A 28 2.59 -2.08 -8.95
N THR A 29 2.77 -3.28 -8.45
CA THR A 29 3.14 -4.41 -9.30
C THR A 29 1.90 -5.18 -9.67
N GLU A 30 1.99 -5.98 -10.71
CA GLU A 30 0.83 -6.74 -11.13
C GLU A 30 0.43 -7.75 -10.08
N PRO A 31 -0.88 -7.93 -9.86
CA PRO A 31 -1.33 -8.84 -8.82
C PRO A 31 -1.14 -10.30 -9.23
N PRO A 32 -0.88 -11.17 -8.25
CA PRO A 32 -0.78 -12.60 -8.52
C PRO A 32 -2.16 -13.23 -8.63
N LEU A 33 -2.79 -13.09 -9.78
CA LEU A 33 -4.14 -13.60 -9.99
C LEU A 33 -4.13 -15.11 -10.12
N ALA A 34 -5.21 -15.72 -9.65
CA ALA A 34 -5.40 -17.15 -9.75
C ALA A 34 -6.51 -17.44 -10.73
N ASP A 35 -6.42 -18.58 -11.40
CA ASP A 35 -7.45 -18.96 -12.36
C ASP A 35 -8.27 -20.15 -11.86
N SER A 36 -7.93 -20.70 -10.71
CA SER A 36 -8.71 -21.83 -10.17
C SER A 36 -8.43 -21.94 -8.68
N GLY A 37 -9.26 -22.73 -8.02
CA GLY A 37 -9.06 -23.03 -6.62
C GLY A 37 -9.61 -21.95 -5.71
N TRP A 38 -9.27 -22.05 -4.45
CA TRP A 38 -9.84 -21.17 -3.43
C TRP A 38 -9.40 -19.72 -3.59
N THR A 39 -8.29 -19.52 -4.28
CA THR A 39 -7.73 -18.16 -4.39
C THR A 39 -8.42 -17.33 -5.44
N VAL A 40 -9.20 -17.93 -6.33
CA VAL A 40 -9.85 -17.17 -7.39
C VAL A 40 -10.82 -16.12 -6.84
N ARG A 41 -11.35 -16.36 -5.68
CA ARG A 41 -12.31 -15.45 -5.09
C ARG A 41 -11.69 -14.11 -4.70
N TYR A 42 -10.36 -14.05 -4.61
CA TYR A 42 -9.69 -12.81 -4.27
C TYR A 42 -9.36 -11.97 -5.49
N ASN A 43 -9.53 -12.50 -6.69
CA ASN A 43 -9.06 -11.80 -7.88
C ASN A 43 -9.68 -10.42 -8.06
N GLU A 44 -10.97 -10.28 -7.77
CA GLU A 44 -11.60 -8.97 -7.90
C GLU A 44 -11.01 -7.97 -6.93
N LEU A 45 -10.74 -8.40 -5.72
CA LEU A 45 -10.12 -7.54 -4.72
C LEU A 45 -8.69 -7.20 -5.11
N LEU A 46 -7.99 -8.16 -5.68
CA LEU A 46 -6.61 -7.92 -6.11
C LEU A 46 -6.57 -6.90 -7.23
N VAL A 47 -7.47 -7.00 -8.19
CA VAL A 47 -7.53 -6.03 -9.28
C VAL A 47 -7.88 -4.65 -8.73
N ALA A 48 -8.85 -4.57 -7.83
CA ALA A 48 -9.22 -3.29 -7.23
C ALA A 48 -8.07 -2.68 -6.45
N CYS A 49 -7.34 -3.51 -5.70
CA CYS A 49 -6.17 -3.06 -4.96
C CYS A 49 -5.12 -2.50 -5.92
N TYR A 50 -4.88 -3.21 -7.02
CA TYR A 50 -3.93 -2.77 -8.03
C TYR A 50 -4.32 -1.41 -8.60
N GLN A 51 -5.62 -1.18 -8.75
CA GLN A 51 -6.12 0.06 -9.31
C GLN A 51 -6.18 1.20 -8.30
N GLY A 52 -5.81 0.95 -7.05
CA GLY A 52 -5.72 2.00 -6.06
C GLY A 52 -6.72 1.92 -4.92
N ASP A 53 -7.57 0.90 -4.88
CA ASP A 53 -8.52 0.74 -3.79
C ASP A 53 -7.80 0.08 -2.62
N MET A 54 -7.33 0.89 -1.70
CA MET A 54 -6.55 0.38 -0.58
C MET A 54 -7.39 -0.45 0.38
N ASP A 55 -8.68 -0.20 0.45
CA ASP A 55 -9.56 -1.06 1.24
C ASP A 55 -9.57 -2.47 0.68
N ALA A 56 -9.50 -2.60 -0.63
CA ALA A 56 -9.47 -3.92 -1.25
C ALA A 56 -8.20 -4.66 -0.85
N CYS A 57 -7.07 -3.97 -0.80
CA CYS A 57 -5.83 -4.59 -0.34
C CYS A 57 -6.01 -5.15 1.06
N ASP A 58 -6.58 -4.35 1.95
CA ASP A 58 -6.76 -4.74 3.34
C ASP A 58 -7.75 -5.88 3.49
N ARG A 59 -8.77 -5.93 2.63
CA ARG A 59 -9.73 -7.00 2.69
C ARG A 59 -9.12 -8.35 2.37
N VAL A 60 -8.18 -8.36 1.44
CA VAL A 60 -7.47 -9.60 1.13
C VAL A 60 -6.69 -10.07 2.35
N VAL A 61 -5.97 -9.16 2.97
CA VAL A 61 -5.13 -9.49 4.11
C VAL A 61 -5.96 -9.98 5.29
N SER A 62 -7.10 -9.37 5.53
CA SER A 62 -7.90 -9.65 6.71
C SER A 62 -8.92 -10.76 6.53
N ASP A 63 -9.03 -11.31 5.35
CA ASP A 63 -10.01 -12.38 5.10
C ASP A 63 -9.66 -13.58 5.95
N PRO A 64 -10.64 -14.15 6.68
CA PRO A 64 -10.34 -15.28 7.55
C PRO A 64 -9.82 -16.51 6.81
N GLY A 65 -10.11 -16.63 5.54
CA GLY A 65 -9.62 -17.77 4.76
C GLY A 65 -8.27 -17.52 4.13
N MET A 66 -7.70 -16.33 4.31
CA MET A 66 -6.41 -16.04 3.70
C MET A 66 -5.29 -16.69 4.49
N ILE A 67 -4.37 -17.30 3.78
CA ILE A 67 -3.21 -17.93 4.39
C ILE A 67 -2.02 -16.98 4.27
N SER A 68 -1.45 -16.62 5.40
CA SER A 68 -0.24 -15.79 5.37
C SER A 68 0.88 -16.62 4.76
N ASP A 69 1.91 -15.98 4.30
CA ASP A 69 3.02 -16.63 3.61
C ASP A 69 2.68 -17.11 2.21
N THR A 70 1.62 -16.56 1.61
CA THR A 70 1.34 -16.83 0.22
C THR A 70 1.69 -15.58 -0.58
N PRO A 71 1.94 -15.74 -1.89
CA PRO A 71 2.20 -14.58 -2.73
C PRO A 71 1.05 -13.58 -2.73
N ILE A 72 -0.18 -14.06 -2.66
CA ILE A 72 -1.35 -13.19 -2.62
C ILE A 72 -1.34 -12.35 -1.36
N TYR A 73 -1.08 -12.98 -0.22
CA TYR A 73 -1.03 -12.26 1.05
C TYR A 73 0.08 -11.21 1.02
N ASP A 74 1.27 -11.62 0.62
CA ASP A 74 2.41 -10.70 0.61
C ASP A 74 2.16 -9.51 -0.30
N TRP A 75 1.56 -9.76 -1.44
CA TRP A 75 1.28 -8.70 -2.39
C TRP A 75 0.27 -7.70 -1.82
N ALA A 76 -0.80 -8.20 -1.22
CA ALA A 76 -1.82 -7.33 -0.66
C ALA A 76 -1.33 -6.61 0.58
N ALA A 77 -0.53 -7.28 1.41
CA ALA A 77 -0.01 -6.68 2.63
C ALA A 77 0.97 -5.55 2.35
N THR A 78 1.58 -5.56 1.17
CA THR A 78 2.44 -4.45 0.76
C THR A 78 1.67 -3.44 -0.10
N CYS A 79 0.36 -3.49 -0.02
CA CYS A 79 -0.52 -2.54 -0.71
C CYS A 79 -0.32 -2.58 -2.22
N GLY A 80 -0.26 -3.80 -2.74
CA GLY A 80 -0.08 -3.99 -4.17
C GLY A 80 1.33 -3.68 -4.64
N GLY A 81 2.30 -3.88 -3.77
CA GLY A 81 3.68 -3.62 -4.12
C GLY A 81 4.12 -2.19 -3.90
N ARG A 82 3.26 -1.37 -3.31
CA ARG A 82 3.59 0.03 -3.06
C ARG A 82 4.52 0.23 -1.88
N LEU A 83 4.61 -0.75 -1.00
CA LEU A 83 5.52 -0.74 0.13
C LEU A 83 6.42 -1.95 0.05
N ASP A 84 7.60 -1.88 0.63
CA ASP A 84 8.39 -3.09 0.79
C ASP A 84 7.91 -3.85 2.03
N ARG A 85 8.29 -5.11 2.12
CA ARG A 85 7.75 -5.98 3.16
C ARG A 85 8.16 -5.55 4.55
N VAL A 86 9.38 -5.08 4.70
CA VAL A 86 9.87 -4.66 6.01
C VAL A 86 9.09 -3.45 6.49
N THR A 87 8.91 -2.48 5.60
CA THR A 87 8.15 -1.28 5.93
C THR A 87 6.71 -1.62 6.27
N ALA A 88 6.08 -2.47 5.46
CA ALA A 88 4.68 -2.84 5.70
C ALA A 88 4.53 -3.50 7.06
N ARG A 89 5.44 -4.40 7.40
CA ARG A 89 5.38 -5.10 8.67
C ARG A 89 5.61 -4.16 9.85
N ARG A 90 6.55 -3.26 9.71
CA ARG A 90 6.84 -2.30 10.77
C ARG A 90 5.65 -1.38 11.02
N LEU A 91 5.05 -0.89 9.95
CA LEU A 91 3.91 0.02 10.09
C LEU A 91 2.71 -0.68 10.69
N SER A 92 2.46 -1.91 10.26
CA SER A 92 1.37 -2.69 10.82
C SER A 92 1.56 -2.90 12.32
N GLY A 93 2.78 -3.21 12.72
CA GLY A 93 3.08 -3.38 14.13
C GLY A 93 2.90 -2.12 14.93
N GLN A 94 3.31 -0.99 14.38
CA GLN A 94 3.12 0.29 15.06
C GLN A 94 1.65 0.62 15.22
N MET A 95 0.85 0.38 14.18
CA MET A 95 -0.56 0.62 14.25
C MET A 95 -1.21 -0.23 15.34
N PHE A 96 -0.82 -1.50 15.40
CA PHE A 96 -1.37 -2.40 16.40
C PHE A 96 -1.05 -1.88 17.80
N ARG A 97 0.18 -1.47 18.04
CA ARG A 97 0.58 -0.97 19.34
C ARG A 97 -0.13 0.32 19.72
N ASN A 98 -0.53 1.09 18.73
CA ASN A 98 -1.21 2.35 18.97
C ASN A 98 -2.72 2.22 18.97
N GLY A 99 -3.24 1.00 18.90
CA GLY A 99 -4.68 0.78 18.97
C GLY A 99 -5.43 1.11 17.71
N ILE A 100 -4.73 1.24 16.59
CA ILE A 100 -5.38 1.56 15.33
C ILE A 100 -5.88 0.27 14.72
N ARG A 101 -7.19 0.21 14.47
CA ARG A 101 -7.81 -1.03 14.07
C ARG A 101 -8.06 -1.18 12.58
N GLU A 102 -7.95 -0.13 11.84
CA GLU A 102 -8.16 -0.24 10.41
C GLU A 102 -6.95 -0.87 9.74
N GLY A 103 -7.13 -1.27 8.48
CA GLY A 103 -6.04 -1.91 7.75
C GLY A 103 -4.93 -0.93 7.41
N THR A 104 -3.74 -1.48 7.26
CA THR A 104 -2.55 -0.66 7.04
C THR A 104 -2.65 0.15 5.76
N CYS A 105 -3.10 -0.46 4.67
CA CYS A 105 -3.12 0.23 3.39
C CYS A 105 -4.13 1.37 3.38
N SER A 106 -5.31 1.15 3.92
CA SER A 106 -6.31 2.20 4.00
C SER A 106 -5.84 3.34 4.89
N TYR A 107 -5.25 3.00 6.03
CA TYR A 107 -4.77 4.01 6.95
C TYR A 107 -3.73 4.91 6.30
N LEU A 108 -2.74 4.29 5.66
CA LEU A 108 -1.67 5.07 5.05
C LEU A 108 -2.18 5.91 3.89
N SER A 109 -3.13 5.38 3.14
CA SER A 109 -3.73 6.11 2.04
C SER A 109 -4.36 7.42 2.52
N ARG A 110 -4.98 7.38 3.69
CA ARG A 110 -5.62 8.58 4.22
C ARG A 110 -4.65 9.57 4.83
N GLN A 111 -3.41 9.16 5.05
CA GLN A 111 -2.40 10.07 5.58
C GLN A 111 -1.79 10.95 4.50
N GLN A 112 -2.06 10.69 3.24
CA GLN A 112 -1.49 11.47 2.15
C GLN A 112 -2.37 12.69 1.78
#